data_cb54878d15841b4ada0146537ca0fc31
#
_entry.id   cb54878d15841b4ada0146537ca0fc31
#
_cell.length_a   1.000
_cell.length_b   1.000
_cell.length_c   1.000
_cell.angle_alpha   90.00
_cell.angle_beta   90.00
_cell.angle_gamma   90.00
#
_symmetry.space_group_name_H-M   'P 1'
#
loop_
_entity.id
_entity.type
_entity.pdbx_description
1 polymer ?
#
loop_
_entity_poly.entity_id
_entity_poly.type
_entity_poly.pdbx_seq_one_letter_code
_entity_poly.pdbx_strand_id
1 'polypeptide(L)'
;LAAGSLLGVSLSQGDSFPVGKVEFLKMYPVTFREFLRADTPRMYEYLENLTEIAPLPEIVMGCVAEAYRRYQVCGGMPAAVAAMLDKRGVQEIEEIQKAILTAYALDFAKHAPGKDIPRIAAIWNSIPSQLAKENRKFVYKLVKTGARAREYEDGLLWLEHAGMIYRIYCSSKPGLPLSAYDDLSAFKIYLCDGGLLRVMAQLPAEVLWSENS
;
A
#
# COMPACT_ATOMS: atom_id res chain seq x y z
N LEU A 1 13.78 -22.36 -4.42
CA LEU A 1 13.15 -21.12 -3.96
C LEU A 1 13.03 -20.17 -5.15
N ALA A 2 11.82 -19.69 -5.46
CA ALA A 2 11.59 -18.65 -6.45
C ALA A 2 10.99 -17.43 -5.73
N ALA A 3 11.40 -16.21 -6.11
CA ALA A 3 10.87 -14.97 -5.56
C ALA A 3 10.63 -13.96 -6.69
N GLY A 4 9.56 -13.20 -6.59
CA GLY A 4 9.23 -12.15 -7.56
C GLY A 4 8.00 -11.38 -7.13
N SER A 5 7.96 -10.08 -7.44
CA SER A 5 6.84 -9.18 -7.13
C SER A 5 5.55 -9.56 -7.87
N LEU A 6 5.68 -10.18 -9.04
CA LEU A 6 4.57 -10.57 -9.93
C LEU A 6 4.44 -12.09 -10.09
N LEU A 7 4.96 -12.87 -9.13
CA LEU A 7 4.95 -14.32 -9.22
C LEU A 7 3.54 -14.89 -9.42
N GLY A 8 2.55 -14.34 -8.71
CA GLY A 8 1.15 -14.74 -8.84
C GLY A 8 0.55 -14.45 -10.22
N VAL A 9 0.96 -13.37 -10.88
CA VAL A 9 0.53 -13.01 -12.24
C VAL A 9 1.24 -13.88 -13.27
N SER A 10 2.54 -14.13 -13.10
CA SER A 10 3.33 -14.97 -14.03
C SER A 10 2.89 -16.42 -14.04
N LEU A 11 2.49 -16.96 -12.89
CA LEU A 11 2.02 -18.35 -12.76
C LEU A 11 0.63 -18.58 -13.39
N SER A 12 -0.14 -17.55 -13.65
CA SER A 12 -1.44 -17.64 -14.32
C SER A 12 -1.33 -17.76 -15.86
N GLN A 13 -0.13 -17.63 -16.44
CA GLN A 13 0.10 -17.60 -17.89
C GLN A 13 0.48 -18.94 -18.53
N GLY A 14 0.01 -20.06 -18.01
CA GLY A 14 -0.09 -21.25 -18.86
C GLY A 14 0.74 -22.48 -18.52
N ASP A 15 1.57 -22.50 -17.49
CA ASP A 15 2.23 -23.70 -17.04
C ASP A 15 1.42 -24.39 -15.93
N SER A 16 1.29 -25.72 -16.03
CA SER A 16 0.65 -26.54 -15.01
C SER A 16 1.35 -26.35 -13.66
N PHE A 17 0.68 -25.68 -12.74
CA PHE A 17 1.20 -25.44 -11.41
C PHE A 17 1.18 -26.76 -10.60
N PRO A 18 2.28 -27.17 -9.95
CA PRO A 18 2.33 -28.41 -9.16
C PRO A 18 1.53 -28.24 -7.86
N VAL A 19 0.22 -28.45 -7.93
CA VAL A 19 -0.70 -28.40 -6.79
C VAL A 19 -0.21 -29.32 -5.67
N GLY A 20 -0.12 -28.81 -4.44
CA GLY A 20 0.30 -29.57 -3.27
C GLY A 20 1.81 -29.76 -3.08
N LYS A 21 2.66 -29.24 -3.98
CA LYS A 21 4.13 -29.32 -3.89
C LYS A 21 4.82 -27.97 -3.69
N VAL A 22 4.04 -26.90 -3.61
CA VAL A 22 4.54 -25.53 -3.47
C VAL A 22 3.83 -24.83 -2.35
N GLU A 23 4.59 -24.16 -1.51
CA GLU A 23 4.12 -23.32 -0.42
C GLU A 23 4.39 -21.87 -0.79
N PHE A 24 3.36 -21.02 -0.65
CA PHE A 24 3.45 -19.60 -0.96
C PHE A 24 3.67 -18.80 0.32
N LEU A 25 4.74 -18.02 0.34
CA LEU A 25 4.94 -16.99 1.33
C LEU A 25 4.71 -15.61 0.69
N LYS A 26 3.63 -14.93 1.09
CA LYS A 26 3.36 -13.57 0.64
C LYS A 26 4.05 -12.58 1.57
N MET A 27 4.97 -11.81 1.02
CA MET A 27 5.64 -10.72 1.75
C MET A 27 4.89 -9.41 1.50
N TYR A 28 4.56 -8.72 2.58
CA TYR A 28 3.95 -7.40 2.57
C TYR A 28 4.99 -6.32 2.87
N PRO A 29 4.72 -5.04 2.57
CA PRO A 29 5.52 -3.95 3.11
C PRO A 29 5.65 -4.05 4.63
N VAL A 30 6.76 -3.59 5.18
CA VAL A 30 7.02 -3.54 6.62
C VAL A 30 5.90 -2.76 7.30
N THR A 31 5.26 -3.34 8.30
CA THR A 31 4.22 -2.68 9.09
C THR A 31 4.81 -1.68 10.07
N PHE A 32 4.00 -0.73 10.58
CA PHE A 32 4.46 0.19 11.63
C PHE A 32 4.98 -0.55 12.87
N ARG A 33 4.36 -1.66 13.25
CA ARG A 33 4.79 -2.49 14.39
C ARG A 33 6.19 -3.08 14.16
N GLU A 34 6.47 -3.58 12.96
CA GLU A 34 7.79 -4.09 12.59
C GLU A 34 8.83 -2.98 12.49
N PHE A 35 8.45 -1.82 11.94
CA PHE A 35 9.28 -0.62 11.93
C PHE A 35 9.64 -0.19 13.35
N LEU A 36 8.65 -0.09 14.24
CA LEU A 36 8.86 0.31 15.64
C LEU A 36 9.82 -0.64 16.36
N ARG A 37 9.71 -1.95 16.08
CA ARG A 37 10.63 -2.96 16.63
C ARG A 37 12.07 -2.72 16.21
N ALA A 38 12.31 -2.25 15.00
CA ALA A 38 13.64 -1.97 14.49
C ALA A 38 14.16 -0.58 14.89
N ASP A 39 13.28 0.43 14.90
CA ASP A 39 13.61 1.83 15.18
C ASP A 39 13.79 2.10 16.70
N THR A 40 12.85 1.63 17.50
CA THR A 40 12.81 1.84 18.95
C THR A 40 12.44 0.55 19.69
N PRO A 41 13.34 -0.45 19.78
CA PRO A 41 13.03 -1.77 20.33
C PRO A 41 12.45 -1.73 21.75
N ARG A 42 12.97 -0.85 22.62
CA ARG A 42 12.47 -0.71 23.99
C ARG A 42 11.02 -0.22 24.06
N MET A 43 10.64 0.68 23.15
CA MET A 43 9.26 1.15 23.04
C MET A 43 8.35 0.04 22.54
N TYR A 44 8.79 -0.71 21.54
CA TYR A 44 8.10 -1.89 21.05
C TYR A 44 7.85 -2.89 22.19
N GLU A 45 8.87 -3.26 22.95
CA GLU A 45 8.76 -4.19 24.08
C GLU A 45 7.81 -3.66 25.17
N TYR A 46 7.87 -2.36 25.47
CA TYR A 46 6.94 -1.73 26.40
C TYR A 46 5.48 -1.90 25.95
N LEU A 47 5.18 -1.60 24.68
CA LEU A 47 3.82 -1.71 24.13
C LEU A 47 3.33 -3.17 24.06
N GLU A 48 4.21 -4.13 23.75
CA GLU A 48 3.85 -5.56 23.69
C GLU A 48 3.52 -6.13 25.09
N ASN A 49 4.09 -5.57 26.13
CA ASN A 49 3.88 -6.02 27.51
C ASN A 49 2.68 -5.33 28.20
N LEU A 50 1.95 -4.46 27.50
CA LEU A 50 0.73 -3.88 28.04
C LEU A 50 -0.36 -4.94 28.16
N THR A 51 -0.82 -5.16 29.38
CA THR A 51 -1.87 -6.14 29.70
C THR A 51 -3.25 -5.51 29.84
N GLU A 52 -3.31 -4.19 30.03
CA GLU A 52 -4.54 -3.44 30.25
C GLU A 52 -4.77 -2.43 29.13
N ILE A 53 -6.04 -2.24 28.75
CA ILE A 53 -6.45 -1.20 27.83
C ILE A 53 -6.63 0.08 28.64
N ALA A 54 -5.57 0.89 28.73
CA ALA A 54 -5.56 2.18 29.40
C ALA A 54 -4.90 3.25 28.53
N PRO A 55 -5.21 4.53 28.73
CA PRO A 55 -4.51 5.62 28.05
C PRO A 55 -3.00 5.54 28.32
N LEU A 56 -2.21 5.67 27.26
CA LEU A 56 -0.76 5.70 27.38
C LEU A 56 -0.31 7.02 28.05
N PRO A 57 0.78 6.98 28.85
CA PRO A 57 1.40 8.22 29.32
C PRO A 57 1.79 9.14 28.17
N GLU A 58 1.64 10.45 28.36
CA GLU A 58 1.90 11.46 27.32
C GLU A 58 3.30 11.34 26.69
N ILE A 59 4.31 11.07 27.49
CA ILE A 59 5.70 10.85 27.02
C ILE A 59 5.75 9.66 26.05
N VAL A 60 5.08 8.56 26.38
CA VAL A 60 5.03 7.36 25.53
C VAL A 60 4.31 7.67 24.23
N MET A 61 3.15 8.35 24.32
CA MET A 61 2.40 8.79 23.13
C MET A 61 3.24 9.68 22.23
N GLY A 62 4.00 10.63 22.80
CA GLY A 62 4.92 11.49 22.03
C GLY A 62 5.97 10.70 21.27
N CYS A 63 6.61 9.73 21.92
CA CYS A 63 7.61 8.87 21.27
C CYS A 63 7.01 7.99 20.16
N VAL A 64 5.83 7.41 20.40
CA VAL A 64 5.13 6.59 19.39
C VAL A 64 4.69 7.46 18.20
N ALA A 65 4.16 8.65 18.45
CA ALA A 65 3.76 9.58 17.42
C ALA A 65 4.94 10.02 16.55
N GLU A 66 6.10 10.30 17.16
CA GLU A 66 7.31 10.64 16.41
C GLU A 66 7.80 9.47 15.54
N ALA A 67 7.83 8.26 16.09
CA ALA A 67 8.16 7.05 15.31
C ALA A 67 7.16 6.84 14.16
N TYR A 68 5.87 7.10 14.39
CA TYR A 68 4.84 6.98 13.37
C TYR A 68 5.02 8.04 12.25
N ARG A 69 5.37 9.28 12.58
CA ARG A 69 5.70 10.30 11.56
C ARG A 69 6.87 9.85 10.68
N ARG A 70 7.95 9.30 11.28
CA ARG A 70 9.07 8.73 10.50
C ARG A 70 8.60 7.62 9.58
N TYR A 71 7.77 6.71 10.10
CA TYR A 71 7.19 5.64 9.29
C TYR A 71 6.30 6.18 8.16
N GLN A 72 5.50 7.21 8.39
CA GLN A 72 4.70 7.83 7.33
C GLN A 72 5.56 8.41 6.21
N VAL A 73 6.76 8.91 6.51
CA VAL A 73 7.69 9.43 5.52
C VAL A 73 8.34 8.30 4.71
N CYS A 74 8.90 7.28 5.35
CA CYS A 74 9.57 6.19 4.65
C CYS A 74 8.61 5.13 4.10
N GLY A 75 7.42 4.97 4.69
CA GLY A 75 6.55 3.84 4.40
C GLY A 75 7.12 2.52 4.88
N GLY A 76 6.62 1.43 4.30
CA GLY A 76 7.04 0.06 4.61
C GLY A 76 7.90 -0.61 3.54
N MET A 77 8.34 0.12 2.49
CA MET A 77 9.25 -0.47 1.51
C MET A 77 10.63 -0.72 2.14
N PRO A 78 11.17 -1.98 2.12
CA PRO A 78 12.37 -2.35 2.89
C PRO A 78 13.56 -1.43 2.65
N ALA A 79 13.81 -1.02 1.40
CA ALA A 79 14.93 -0.13 1.08
C ALA A 79 14.75 1.28 1.69
N ALA A 80 13.52 1.81 1.70
CA ALA A 80 13.21 3.10 2.30
C ALA A 80 13.24 3.04 3.83
N VAL A 81 12.77 1.93 4.42
CA VAL A 81 12.87 1.65 5.86
C VAL A 81 14.33 1.58 6.29
N ALA A 82 15.17 0.83 5.58
CA ALA A 82 16.61 0.73 5.87
C ALA A 82 17.29 2.11 5.83
N ALA A 83 17.00 2.91 4.80
CA ALA A 83 17.52 4.26 4.68
C ALA A 83 17.09 5.17 5.86
N MET A 84 15.84 5.05 6.34
CA MET A 84 15.36 5.78 7.51
C MET A 84 16.08 5.35 8.79
N LEU A 85 16.26 4.05 9.00
CA LEU A 85 16.97 3.51 10.17
C LEU A 85 18.46 3.88 10.16
N ASP A 86 19.07 3.96 8.97
CA ASP A 86 20.45 4.46 8.76
C ASP A 86 20.56 5.99 8.91
N LYS A 87 19.45 6.68 9.24
CA LYS A 87 19.39 8.15 9.41
C LYS A 87 19.80 8.93 8.14
N ARG A 88 19.50 8.39 6.98
CA ARG A 88 19.71 9.09 5.70
C ARG A 88 18.74 10.27 5.56
N GLY A 89 19.10 11.22 4.71
CA GLY A 89 18.26 12.40 4.47
C GLY A 89 16.93 12.04 3.79
N VAL A 90 15.90 12.86 4.05
CA VAL A 90 14.56 12.69 3.45
C VAL A 90 14.61 12.64 1.92
N GLN A 91 15.45 13.44 1.30
CA GLN A 91 15.64 13.46 -0.16
C GLN A 91 16.10 12.10 -0.70
N GLU A 92 17.06 11.46 -0.02
CA GLU A 92 17.56 10.14 -0.42
C GLU A 92 16.47 9.06 -0.30
N ILE A 93 15.65 9.13 0.77
CA ILE A 93 14.50 8.24 0.94
C ILE A 93 13.48 8.44 -0.19
N GLU A 94 13.22 9.69 -0.58
CA GLU A 94 12.34 10.00 -1.71
C GLU A 94 12.87 9.49 -3.05
N GLU A 95 14.17 9.57 -3.28
CA GLU A 95 14.80 9.01 -4.48
C GLU A 95 14.62 7.51 -4.56
N ILE A 96 14.79 6.79 -3.44
CA ILE A 96 14.52 5.35 -3.35
C ILE A 96 13.04 5.07 -3.68
N GLN A 97 12.10 5.82 -3.11
CA GLN A 97 10.68 5.64 -3.34
C GLN A 97 10.30 5.95 -4.81
N LYS A 98 10.86 6.99 -5.42
CA LYS A 98 10.69 7.33 -6.84
C LYS A 98 11.23 6.22 -7.75
N ALA A 99 12.39 5.64 -7.40
CA ALA A 99 12.95 4.52 -8.14
C ALA A 99 12.04 3.28 -8.10
N ILE A 100 11.44 2.97 -6.94
CA ILE A 100 10.47 1.87 -6.79
C ILE A 100 9.22 2.14 -7.64
N LEU A 101 8.65 3.35 -7.60
CA LEU A 101 7.49 3.72 -8.42
C LEU A 101 7.79 3.61 -9.92
N THR A 102 8.99 4.01 -10.33
CA THR A 102 9.45 3.86 -11.73
C THR A 102 9.57 2.39 -12.11
N ALA A 103 10.14 1.56 -11.24
CA ALA A 103 10.25 0.12 -11.47
C ALA A 103 8.86 -0.52 -11.64
N TYR A 104 7.88 -0.16 -10.81
CA TYR A 104 6.50 -0.64 -10.94
C TYR A 104 5.87 -0.24 -12.28
N ALA A 105 6.06 1.01 -12.73
CA ALA A 105 5.56 1.45 -14.03
C ALA A 105 6.17 0.65 -15.20
N LEU A 106 7.45 0.30 -15.11
CA LEU A 106 8.13 -0.55 -16.09
C LEU A 106 7.61 -2.00 -16.05
N ASP A 107 7.33 -2.52 -14.87
CA ASP A 107 6.74 -3.85 -14.70
C ASP A 107 5.34 -3.94 -15.31
N PHE A 108 4.52 -2.87 -15.24
CA PHE A 108 3.23 -2.81 -15.94
C PHE A 108 3.40 -2.99 -17.45
N ALA A 109 4.36 -2.27 -18.03
CA ALA A 109 4.62 -2.33 -19.46
C ALA A 109 5.13 -3.71 -19.92
N LYS A 110 5.83 -4.43 -19.03
CA LYS A 110 6.45 -5.72 -19.35
C LYS A 110 5.50 -6.92 -19.15
N HIS A 111 4.67 -6.87 -18.11
CA HIS A 111 3.94 -8.06 -17.64
C HIS A 111 2.42 -7.97 -17.80
N ALA A 112 1.85 -6.79 -17.96
CA ALA A 112 0.43 -6.64 -18.18
C ALA A 112 0.04 -6.97 -19.63
N PRO A 113 -1.20 -7.46 -19.87
CA PRO A 113 -1.72 -7.62 -21.23
C PRO A 113 -1.68 -6.29 -21.97
N GLY A 114 -1.13 -6.25 -23.19
CA GLY A 114 -0.87 -5.01 -23.93
C GLY A 114 -2.08 -4.07 -24.05
N LYS A 115 -3.29 -4.63 -24.22
CA LYS A 115 -4.55 -3.88 -24.27
C LYS A 115 -4.90 -3.16 -22.95
N ASP A 116 -4.38 -3.64 -21.81
CA ASP A 116 -4.73 -3.15 -20.47
C ASP A 116 -3.69 -2.21 -19.89
N ILE A 117 -2.46 -2.17 -20.45
CA ILE A 117 -1.38 -1.29 -19.98
C ILE A 117 -1.84 0.17 -19.82
N PRO A 118 -2.51 0.82 -20.81
CA PRO A 118 -2.95 2.20 -20.66
C PRO A 118 -4.01 2.38 -19.58
N ARG A 119 -4.85 1.36 -19.35
CA ARG A 119 -5.89 1.38 -18.31
C ARG A 119 -5.29 1.23 -16.92
N ILE A 120 -4.34 0.29 -16.76
CA ILE A 120 -3.58 0.08 -15.52
C ILE A 120 -2.85 1.36 -15.14
N ALA A 121 -2.14 1.97 -16.10
CA ALA A 121 -1.43 3.23 -15.85
C ALA A 121 -2.39 4.37 -15.46
N ALA A 122 -3.56 4.45 -16.09
CA ALA A 122 -4.56 5.47 -15.77
C ALA A 122 -5.14 5.27 -14.36
N ILE A 123 -5.45 4.02 -13.95
CA ILE A 123 -5.89 3.70 -12.60
C ILE A 123 -4.80 4.08 -11.61
N TRP A 124 -3.57 3.62 -11.83
CA TRP A 124 -2.40 3.87 -10.99
C TRP A 124 -2.21 5.36 -10.73
N ASN A 125 -2.17 6.16 -11.78
CA ASN A 125 -2.00 7.61 -11.67
C ASN A 125 -3.18 8.33 -11.00
N SER A 126 -4.37 7.71 -10.97
CA SER A 126 -5.55 8.29 -10.30
C SER A 126 -5.57 8.06 -8.79
N ILE A 127 -4.76 7.14 -8.23
CA ILE A 127 -4.80 6.74 -6.82
C ILE A 127 -4.73 7.93 -5.86
N PRO A 128 -3.79 8.88 -5.99
CA PRO A 128 -3.75 10.03 -5.11
C PRO A 128 -5.05 10.85 -5.14
N SER A 129 -5.61 11.07 -6.33
CA SER A 129 -6.87 11.81 -6.50
C SER A 129 -8.09 11.06 -5.95
N GLN A 130 -8.07 9.72 -5.97
CA GLN A 130 -9.12 8.89 -5.37
C GLN A 130 -9.14 9.03 -3.84
N LEU A 131 -7.96 9.12 -3.22
CA LEU A 131 -7.78 9.15 -1.77
C LEU A 131 -7.79 10.56 -1.18
N ALA A 132 -7.40 11.59 -1.95
CA ALA A 132 -7.37 12.98 -1.49
C ALA A 132 -8.77 13.57 -1.25
N LYS A 133 -9.81 12.96 -1.78
CA LYS A 133 -11.20 13.41 -1.59
C LYS A 133 -11.92 12.46 -0.65
N GLU A 134 -12.83 12.98 0.15
CA GLU A 134 -13.71 12.20 1.03
C GLU A 134 -14.76 11.41 0.22
N ASN A 135 -14.34 10.80 -0.87
CA ASN A 135 -15.20 9.96 -1.67
C ASN A 135 -15.57 8.69 -0.89
N ARG A 136 -16.86 8.36 -0.86
CA ARG A 136 -17.32 7.12 -0.23
C ARG A 136 -16.95 5.87 -1.03
N LYS A 137 -16.64 6.01 -2.33
CA LYS A 137 -16.28 4.92 -3.23
C LYS A 137 -15.34 5.37 -4.34
N PHE A 138 -14.75 4.41 -5.04
CA PHE A 138 -13.95 4.61 -6.23
C PHE A 138 -14.73 5.34 -7.33
N VAL A 139 -14.13 6.36 -7.91
CA VAL A 139 -14.76 7.25 -8.88
C VAL A 139 -14.08 7.10 -10.25
N TYR A 140 -14.70 6.39 -11.19
CA TYR A 140 -14.13 6.14 -12.51
C TYR A 140 -13.86 7.44 -13.31
N LYS A 141 -14.62 8.50 -13.08
CA LYS A 141 -14.39 9.82 -13.70
C LYS A 141 -13.05 10.44 -13.33
N LEU A 142 -12.45 10.06 -12.17
CA LEU A 142 -11.12 10.51 -11.78
C LEU A 142 -10.01 9.75 -12.52
N VAL A 143 -10.30 8.58 -13.06
CA VAL A 143 -9.37 7.85 -13.94
C VAL A 143 -9.32 8.50 -15.31
N LYS A 144 -10.51 8.71 -15.90
CA LYS A 144 -10.68 9.37 -17.19
C LYS A 144 -12.11 9.89 -17.34
N THR A 145 -12.28 11.06 -17.95
CA THR A 145 -13.61 11.59 -18.29
C THR A 145 -14.36 10.58 -19.17
N GLY A 146 -15.58 10.21 -18.77
CA GLY A 146 -16.40 9.23 -19.49
C GLY A 146 -16.04 7.76 -19.23
N ALA A 147 -15.08 7.47 -18.34
CA ALA A 147 -14.71 6.10 -17.99
C ALA A 147 -15.89 5.29 -17.45
N ARG A 148 -16.00 4.03 -17.87
CA ARG A 148 -17.02 3.07 -17.41
C ARG A 148 -16.36 1.92 -16.66
N ALA A 149 -17.03 1.41 -15.63
CA ALA A 149 -16.53 0.34 -14.77
C ALA A 149 -15.99 -0.86 -15.58
N ARG A 150 -16.76 -1.38 -16.52
CA ARG A 150 -16.40 -2.54 -17.36
C ARG A 150 -15.09 -2.39 -18.16
N GLU A 151 -14.64 -1.17 -18.38
CA GLU A 151 -13.42 -0.90 -19.16
C GLU A 151 -12.16 -0.99 -18.32
N TYR A 152 -12.29 -0.84 -17.01
CA TYR A 152 -11.17 -0.74 -16.06
C TYR A 152 -11.10 -1.90 -15.07
N GLU A 153 -12.09 -2.82 -15.09
CA GLU A 153 -12.15 -3.93 -14.13
C GLU A 153 -10.94 -4.86 -14.26
N ASP A 154 -10.55 -5.24 -15.48
CA ASP A 154 -9.37 -6.08 -15.73
C ASP A 154 -8.09 -5.41 -15.20
N GLY A 155 -7.97 -4.09 -15.37
CA GLY A 155 -6.83 -3.32 -14.86
C GLY A 155 -6.79 -3.23 -13.33
N LEU A 156 -7.96 -3.09 -12.69
CA LEU A 156 -8.07 -3.11 -11.22
C LEU A 156 -7.70 -4.48 -10.67
N LEU A 157 -8.23 -5.57 -11.24
CA LEU A 157 -7.91 -6.95 -10.87
C LEU A 157 -6.43 -7.24 -11.03
N TRP A 158 -5.82 -6.76 -12.12
CA TRP A 158 -4.38 -6.94 -12.35
C TRP A 158 -3.54 -6.27 -11.24
N LEU A 159 -3.83 -5.01 -10.90
CA LEU A 159 -3.12 -4.29 -9.84
C LEU A 159 -3.31 -4.94 -8.46
N GLU A 160 -4.50 -5.48 -8.20
CA GLU A 160 -4.82 -6.20 -6.97
C GLU A 160 -4.07 -7.53 -6.88
N HIS A 161 -4.07 -8.34 -7.94
CA HIS A 161 -3.32 -9.60 -8.02
C HIS A 161 -1.79 -9.37 -7.96
N ALA A 162 -1.31 -8.27 -8.51
CA ALA A 162 0.08 -7.84 -8.37
C ALA A 162 0.42 -7.37 -6.96
N GLY A 163 -0.57 -7.24 -6.06
CA GLY A 163 -0.38 -6.79 -4.68
C GLY A 163 -0.04 -5.30 -4.55
N MET A 164 -0.30 -4.51 -5.58
CA MET A 164 0.03 -3.08 -5.60
C MET A 164 -1.07 -2.21 -5.04
N ILE A 165 -2.31 -2.71 -5.07
CA ILE A 165 -3.46 -2.06 -4.43
C ILE A 165 -4.24 -3.06 -3.58
N TYR A 166 -4.97 -2.52 -2.62
CA TYR A 166 -6.02 -3.22 -1.87
C TYR A 166 -7.37 -2.65 -2.27
N ARG A 167 -8.31 -3.52 -2.62
CA ARG A 167 -9.70 -3.14 -2.87
C ARG A 167 -10.53 -3.49 -1.64
N ILE A 168 -11.15 -2.50 -1.05
CA ILE A 168 -11.95 -2.63 0.17
C ILE A 168 -13.39 -2.30 -0.17
N TYR A 169 -14.27 -3.30 -0.06
CA TYR A 169 -15.69 -3.16 -0.34
C TYR A 169 -16.46 -2.56 0.84
N CYS A 170 -17.54 -1.87 0.53
CA CYS A 170 -18.47 -1.41 1.55
C CYS A 170 -19.37 -2.58 1.96
N SER A 171 -19.42 -2.90 3.26
CA SER A 171 -20.38 -3.87 3.76
C SER A 171 -21.72 -3.19 4.08
N SER A 172 -22.81 -3.77 3.60
CA SER A 172 -24.16 -3.25 3.83
C SER A 172 -24.72 -3.60 5.21
N LYS A 173 -24.17 -4.64 5.88
CA LYS A 173 -24.56 -5.10 7.21
C LYS A 173 -23.38 -5.71 7.96
N PRO A 174 -23.33 -5.60 9.30
CA PRO A 174 -22.40 -6.34 10.13
C PRO A 174 -22.91 -7.79 10.32
N GLY A 175 -22.71 -8.65 9.33
CA GLY A 175 -23.16 -10.05 9.35
C GLY A 175 -22.05 -11.02 8.94
N LEU A 176 -22.18 -12.30 9.27
CA LEU A 176 -21.25 -13.36 8.89
C LEU A 176 -21.88 -14.28 7.84
N PRO A 177 -21.13 -14.69 6.80
CA PRO A 177 -19.79 -14.20 6.44
C PRO A 177 -19.85 -12.74 5.90
N LEU A 178 -18.87 -11.90 6.24
CA LEU A 178 -18.84 -10.50 5.82
C LEU A 178 -18.99 -10.32 4.30
N SER A 179 -18.34 -11.20 3.53
CA SER A 179 -18.37 -11.18 2.06
C SER A 179 -19.78 -11.31 1.46
N ALA A 180 -20.75 -11.89 2.20
CA ALA A 180 -22.13 -11.99 1.75
C ALA A 180 -22.87 -10.64 1.74
N TYR A 181 -22.30 -9.64 2.40
CA TYR A 181 -22.86 -8.29 2.55
C TYR A 181 -22.06 -7.21 1.83
N ASP A 182 -21.07 -7.60 1.04
CA ASP A 182 -20.25 -6.68 0.25
C ASP A 182 -21.07 -6.07 -0.89
N ASP A 183 -21.08 -4.75 -0.93
CA ASP A 183 -21.57 -3.99 -2.09
C ASP A 183 -20.46 -3.89 -3.13
N LEU A 184 -20.48 -4.76 -4.14
CA LEU A 184 -19.49 -4.79 -5.21
C LEU A 184 -19.47 -3.50 -6.06
N SER A 185 -20.49 -2.65 -5.97
CA SER A 185 -20.56 -1.35 -6.64
C SER A 185 -19.93 -0.21 -5.84
N ALA A 186 -19.60 -0.46 -4.57
CA ALA A 186 -19.06 0.52 -3.64
C ALA A 186 -17.79 0.01 -2.96
N PHE A 187 -16.65 0.29 -3.55
CA PHE A 187 -15.33 -0.06 -3.01
C PHE A 187 -14.40 1.16 -3.03
N LYS A 188 -13.38 1.12 -2.18
CA LYS A 188 -12.22 2.02 -2.23
C LYS A 188 -10.98 1.23 -2.63
N ILE A 189 -10.01 1.92 -3.21
CA ILE A 189 -8.67 1.37 -3.45
C ILE A 189 -7.67 2.09 -2.56
N TYR A 190 -6.73 1.33 -2.02
CA TYR A 190 -5.59 1.84 -1.26
C TYR A 190 -4.31 1.34 -1.90
N LEU A 191 -3.29 2.17 -1.94
CA LEU A 191 -1.96 1.74 -2.37
C LEU A 191 -1.37 0.78 -1.32
N CYS A 192 -0.53 -0.14 -1.74
CA CYS A 192 0.13 -1.11 -0.86
C CYS A 192 1.05 -0.46 0.20
N ASP A 193 1.47 0.78 -0.01
CA ASP A 193 2.42 1.49 0.84
C ASP A 193 2.11 2.99 0.97
N GLY A 194 2.14 3.50 2.21
CA GLY A 194 1.85 4.90 2.51
C GLY A 194 2.96 5.86 2.08
N GLY A 195 4.21 5.46 2.19
CA GLY A 195 5.36 6.27 1.76
C GLY A 195 5.38 6.46 0.24
N LEU A 196 5.08 5.41 -0.52
CA LEU A 196 4.91 5.50 -1.97
C LEU A 196 3.71 6.40 -2.34
N LEU A 197 2.61 6.30 -1.60
CA LEU A 197 1.45 7.17 -1.81
C LEU A 197 1.80 8.64 -1.58
N ARG A 198 2.58 8.95 -0.53
CA ARG A 198 3.06 10.30 -0.24
C ARG A 198 3.81 10.88 -1.44
N VAL A 199 4.76 10.11 -1.99
CA VAL A 199 5.57 10.56 -3.14
C VAL A 199 4.71 10.70 -4.40
N MET A 200 3.79 9.78 -4.66
CA MET A 200 2.84 9.90 -5.77
C MET A 200 1.93 11.13 -5.65
N ALA A 201 1.52 11.47 -4.43
CA ALA A 201 0.72 12.64 -4.13
C ALA A 201 1.54 13.94 -4.12
N GLN A 202 2.86 13.86 -4.27
CA GLN A 202 3.79 14.99 -4.17
C GLN A 202 3.64 15.74 -2.83
N LEU A 203 3.32 15.01 -1.76
CA LEU A 203 3.18 15.58 -0.43
C LEU A 203 4.57 15.75 0.20
N PRO A 204 5.02 17.00 0.51
CA PRO A 204 6.30 17.24 1.16
C PRO A 204 6.35 16.54 2.52
N ALA A 205 7.51 15.97 2.87
CA ALA A 205 7.68 15.29 4.15
C ALA A 205 7.53 16.25 5.34
N GLU A 206 7.84 17.52 5.15
CA GLU A 206 7.73 18.57 6.15
C GLU A 206 6.29 18.74 6.67
N VAL A 207 5.29 18.46 5.83
CA VAL A 207 3.88 18.50 6.22
C VAL A 207 3.57 17.47 7.31
N LEU A 208 4.26 16.31 7.29
CA LEU A 208 4.09 15.25 8.29
C LEU A 208 4.83 15.54 9.59
N TRP A 209 5.80 16.47 9.57
CA TRP A 209 6.55 16.89 10.75
C TRP A 209 5.94 18.10 11.46
N SER A 210 5.07 18.87 10.79
CA SER A 210 4.40 20.01 11.40
C SER A 210 3.38 19.55 12.43
N GLU A 211 3.41 20.13 13.63
CA GLU A 211 2.50 19.79 14.74
C GLU A 211 1.03 20.13 14.47
N ASN A 212 0.71 20.76 13.35
CA ASN A 212 -0.62 21.30 13.02
C ASN A 212 -1.36 20.49 11.93
N SER A 213 -1.09 19.22 11.76
CA SER A 213 -1.83 18.35 10.82
C SER A 213 -2.68 17.33 11.54
#